data_98d541408872d408a9a7d87fb7951e89
#
_entry.id   98d541408872d408a9a7d87fb7951e89
#
_cell.length_a   1.000
_cell.length_b   1.000
_cell.length_c   1.000
_cell.angle_alpha   90.00
_cell.angle_beta   90.00
_cell.angle_gamma   90.00
#
_symmetry.space_group_name_H-M   'P 1'
#
loop_
_entity.id
_entity.type
_entity.pdbx_description
1 polymer ?
#
loop_
_entity_poly.entity_id
_entity_poly.type
_entity_poly.pdbx_seq_one_letter_code
_entity_poly.pdbx_strand_id
1 'polypeptide(L)'
;HVGRFEDLGGNKINVTYFGQNTNLHSLWDSKMVEDRKYSYTEFSNLLDIKSKDDVKSIQGGTLQDWLYDSQKIANSIYFHTPKDSKLSYAYNYRFESTVERQLLYGGLRLAKVLNDVFG
;
A
#
# COMPACT_ATOMS: atom_id res chain seq x y z
N HIS A 1 -2.36 2.82 -8.68
CA HIS A 1 -0.95 2.47 -8.69
C HIS A 1 -0.10 3.61 -9.24
N VAL A 2 0.89 4.05 -8.49
CA VAL A 2 1.76 5.20 -8.84
C VAL A 2 3.21 4.77 -9.15
N GLY A 3 3.38 3.60 -9.73
CA GLY A 3 4.67 3.08 -10.13
C GLY A 3 5.27 3.81 -11.34
N ARG A 4 6.47 3.45 -11.69
CA ARG A 4 7.20 4.03 -12.83
C ARG A 4 6.74 3.40 -14.13
N PHE A 5 6.61 4.22 -15.15
CA PHE A 5 6.18 3.78 -16.48
C PHE A 5 7.20 2.82 -17.13
N GLU A 6 8.48 3.13 -17.03
CA GLU A 6 9.56 2.38 -17.65
C GLU A 6 9.72 0.95 -17.16
N ASP A 7 9.27 0.66 -15.94
CA ASP A 7 9.30 -0.69 -15.35
C ASP A 7 7.90 -1.32 -15.21
N LEU A 8 6.91 -0.73 -15.85
CA LEU A 8 5.50 -1.15 -15.80
C LEU A 8 4.96 -1.24 -14.37
N GLY A 9 5.27 -0.21 -13.57
CA GLY A 9 4.79 -0.15 -12.19
C GLY A 9 5.40 -1.20 -11.27
N GLY A 10 6.65 -1.60 -11.52
CA GLY A 10 7.36 -2.60 -10.74
C GLY A 10 7.27 -4.04 -11.30
N ASN A 11 6.53 -4.26 -12.39
CA ASN A 11 6.45 -5.59 -13.00
C ASN A 11 7.80 -6.06 -13.55
N LYS A 12 8.66 -5.14 -13.96
CA LYS A 12 10.00 -5.45 -14.46
C LYS A 12 11.10 -5.46 -13.39
N ILE A 13 10.77 -5.18 -12.16
CA ILE A 13 11.70 -5.25 -11.02
C ILE A 13 11.58 -6.63 -10.38
N ASN A 14 12.43 -7.55 -10.81
CA ASN A 14 12.45 -8.91 -10.26
C ASN A 14 13.08 -8.91 -8.87
N VAL A 15 12.46 -9.64 -7.97
CA VAL A 15 12.93 -9.82 -6.59
C VAL A 15 12.66 -11.24 -6.12
N THR A 16 13.32 -11.64 -5.05
CA THR A 16 13.02 -12.87 -4.33
C THR A 16 12.35 -12.52 -3.00
N TYR A 17 11.26 -13.17 -2.68
CA TYR A 17 10.53 -12.96 -1.43
C TYR A 17 10.34 -14.30 -0.73
N PHE A 18 10.98 -14.47 0.42
CA PHE A 18 11.06 -15.75 1.15
C PHE A 18 11.50 -16.92 0.24
N GLY A 19 12.53 -16.68 -0.57
CA GLY A 19 13.10 -17.66 -1.47
C GLY A 19 12.32 -17.91 -2.77
N GLN A 20 11.19 -17.26 -2.99
CA GLN A 20 10.37 -17.40 -4.19
C GLN A 20 10.55 -16.22 -5.14
N ASN A 21 10.69 -16.51 -6.43
CA ASN A 21 10.80 -15.46 -7.46
C ASN A 21 9.47 -14.74 -7.65
N THR A 22 9.52 -13.43 -7.67
CA THR A 22 8.38 -12.56 -7.94
C THR A 22 8.87 -11.24 -8.53
N ASN A 23 8.03 -10.23 -8.56
CA ASN A 23 8.39 -8.88 -8.94
C ASN A 23 7.80 -7.87 -7.94
N LEU A 24 8.29 -6.63 -7.98
CA LEU A 24 7.88 -5.58 -7.06
C LEU A 24 6.38 -5.32 -7.09
N HIS A 25 5.75 -5.33 -8.27
CA HIS A 25 4.31 -5.12 -8.40
C HIS A 25 3.52 -6.20 -7.65
N SER A 26 3.76 -7.48 -7.96
CA SER A 26 3.06 -8.61 -7.33
C SER A 26 3.35 -8.73 -5.84
N LEU A 27 4.55 -8.36 -5.41
CA LEU A 27 4.92 -8.33 -3.99
C LEU A 27 3.98 -7.42 -3.18
N TRP A 28 3.77 -6.21 -3.65
CA TRP A 28 2.94 -5.22 -2.96
C TRP A 28 1.44 -5.39 -3.22
N ASP A 29 1.07 -5.86 -4.39
CA ASP A 29 -0.33 -6.02 -4.77
C ASP A 29 -1.01 -7.20 -4.08
N SER A 30 -0.28 -8.27 -3.83
CA SER A 30 -0.84 -9.48 -3.25
C SER A 30 -0.03 -10.12 -2.13
N LYS A 31 1.26 -10.42 -2.34
CA LYS A 31 2.01 -11.27 -1.41
C LYS A 31 2.15 -10.67 0.00
N MET A 32 2.50 -9.41 0.12
CA MET A 32 2.63 -8.74 1.43
C MET A 32 1.27 -8.55 2.11
N VAL A 33 0.20 -8.34 1.34
CA VAL A 33 -1.17 -8.25 1.87
C VAL A 33 -1.61 -9.62 2.40
N GLU A 34 -1.37 -10.69 1.66
CA GLU A 34 -1.69 -12.07 2.08
C GLU A 34 -0.93 -12.46 3.34
N ASP A 35 0.32 -12.05 3.48
CA ASP A 35 1.14 -12.36 4.65
C ASP A 35 0.70 -11.67 5.94
N ARG A 36 -0.19 -10.69 5.87
CA ARG A 36 -0.83 -10.13 7.07
C ARG A 36 -1.63 -11.18 7.82
N LYS A 37 -2.14 -12.21 7.13
CA LYS A 37 -2.88 -13.36 7.70
C LYS A 37 -4.03 -12.98 8.63
N TYR A 38 -4.56 -11.79 8.47
CA TYR A 38 -5.75 -11.38 9.19
C TYR A 38 -6.98 -11.97 8.55
N SER A 39 -7.92 -12.44 9.35
CA SER A 39 -9.27 -12.67 8.88
C SER A 39 -9.88 -11.33 8.44
N TYR A 40 -10.89 -11.38 7.60
CA TYR A 40 -11.61 -10.18 7.16
C TYR A 40 -12.07 -9.31 8.35
N THR A 41 -12.62 -9.95 9.38
CA THR A 41 -13.11 -9.25 10.57
C THR A 41 -11.99 -8.63 11.40
N GLU A 42 -10.90 -9.38 11.63
CA GLU A 42 -9.73 -8.86 12.35
C GLU A 42 -9.11 -7.66 11.64
N PHE A 43 -8.99 -7.73 10.32
CA PHE A 43 -8.41 -6.65 9.54
C PHE A 43 -9.34 -5.42 9.53
N SER A 44 -10.65 -5.62 9.36
CA SER A 44 -11.64 -4.54 9.48
C SER A 44 -11.55 -3.86 10.85
N ASN A 45 -11.48 -4.62 11.93
CA ASN A 45 -11.40 -4.08 13.29
C ASN A 45 -10.10 -3.29 13.50
N LEU A 46 -8.97 -3.79 12.98
CA LEU A 46 -7.69 -3.10 13.05
C LEU A 46 -7.73 -1.74 12.34
N LEU A 47 -8.38 -1.69 11.19
CA LEU A 47 -8.50 -0.48 10.39
C LEU A 47 -9.54 0.50 10.91
N ASP A 48 -10.51 0.03 11.69
CA ASP A 48 -11.64 0.84 12.19
C ASP A 48 -11.33 1.63 13.48
N ILE A 49 -10.08 1.60 13.95
CA ILE A 49 -9.65 2.26 15.20
C ILE A 49 -9.23 3.72 14.92
N LYS A 50 -10.00 4.46 14.15
CA LYS A 50 -9.68 5.86 13.88
C LYS A 50 -10.77 6.78 14.43
N SER A 51 -10.33 7.88 15.07
CA SER A 51 -11.25 8.93 15.49
C SER A 51 -11.87 9.63 14.29
N LYS A 52 -12.98 10.33 14.51
CA LYS A 52 -13.61 11.14 13.46
C LYS A 52 -12.68 12.22 12.90
N ASP A 53 -11.81 12.77 13.73
CA ASP A 53 -10.84 13.79 13.30
C ASP A 53 -9.73 13.17 12.45
N ASP A 54 -9.26 11.98 12.79
CA ASP A 54 -8.31 11.22 11.97
C ASP A 54 -8.90 10.90 10.60
N VAL A 55 -10.16 10.44 10.56
CA VAL A 55 -10.86 10.15 9.30
C VAL A 55 -10.95 11.40 8.43
N LYS A 56 -11.35 12.54 9.00
CA LYS A 56 -11.41 13.81 8.27
C LYS A 56 -10.05 14.24 7.74
N SER A 57 -9.00 14.07 8.51
CA SER A 57 -7.63 14.38 8.10
C SER A 57 -7.19 13.51 6.92
N ILE A 58 -7.44 12.21 6.97
CA ILE A 58 -7.10 11.25 5.90
C ILE A 58 -7.88 11.55 4.63
N GLN A 59 -9.16 11.91 4.76
CA GLN A 59 -10.04 12.22 3.63
C GLN A 59 -9.84 13.63 3.08
N GLY A 60 -9.08 14.49 3.76
CA GLY A 60 -8.81 15.85 3.33
C GLY A 60 -7.97 15.93 2.07
N GLY A 61 -8.02 17.08 1.41
CA GLY A 61 -7.27 17.34 0.19
C GLY A 61 -7.99 16.90 -1.08
N THR A 62 -7.24 16.84 -2.18
CA THR A 62 -7.73 16.50 -3.52
C THR A 62 -7.21 15.13 -3.96
N LEU A 63 -7.73 14.62 -5.06
CA LEU A 63 -7.19 13.41 -5.70
C LEU A 63 -5.72 13.57 -6.05
N GLN A 64 -5.29 14.77 -6.46
CA GLN A 64 -3.89 15.05 -6.75
C GLN A 64 -3.02 14.98 -5.49
N ASP A 65 -3.49 15.49 -4.36
CA ASP A 65 -2.80 15.40 -3.09
C ASP A 65 -2.61 13.94 -2.67
N TRP A 66 -3.65 13.12 -2.80
CA TRP A 66 -3.58 11.70 -2.47
C TRP A 66 -2.63 10.92 -3.39
N LEU A 67 -2.64 11.26 -4.67
CA LEU A 67 -1.73 10.69 -5.66
C LEU A 67 -0.28 11.05 -5.34
N TYR A 68 -0.04 12.31 -4.97
CA TYR A 68 1.29 12.79 -4.60
C TYR A 68 1.82 12.08 -3.35
N ASP A 69 0.99 11.90 -2.32
CA ASP A 69 1.36 11.16 -1.11
C ASP A 69 1.72 9.71 -1.44
N SER A 70 0.93 9.06 -2.27
CA SER A 70 1.21 7.68 -2.73
C SER A 70 2.50 7.60 -3.54
N GLN A 71 2.80 8.61 -4.34
CA GLN A 71 4.04 8.68 -5.11
C GLN A 71 5.28 8.80 -4.24
N LYS A 72 5.22 9.58 -3.16
CA LYS A 72 6.31 9.65 -2.18
C LYS A 72 6.60 8.28 -1.56
N ILE A 73 5.56 7.56 -1.19
CA ILE A 73 5.68 6.21 -0.63
C ILE A 73 6.28 5.26 -1.67
N ALA A 74 5.80 5.31 -2.92
CA ALA A 74 6.33 4.51 -4.01
C ALA A 74 7.82 4.77 -4.23
N ASN A 75 8.27 6.02 -4.21
CA ASN A 75 9.68 6.37 -4.34
C ASN A 75 10.54 5.76 -3.23
N SER A 76 10.05 5.77 -2.00
CA SER A 76 10.72 5.11 -0.86
C SER A 76 10.81 3.59 -1.07
N ILE A 77 9.74 2.99 -1.56
CA ILE A 77 9.69 1.54 -1.85
C ILE A 77 10.71 1.18 -2.94
N TYR A 78 10.76 1.93 -4.02
CA TYR A 78 11.73 1.70 -5.09
C TYR A 78 13.18 1.84 -4.58
N PHE A 79 13.44 2.83 -3.73
CA PHE A 79 14.76 3.03 -3.13
C PHE A 79 15.22 1.82 -2.31
N HIS A 80 14.30 1.21 -1.55
CA HIS A 80 14.60 0.06 -0.69
C HIS A 80 14.48 -1.30 -1.39
N THR A 81 14.06 -1.31 -2.66
CA THR A 81 13.83 -2.55 -3.41
C THR A 81 14.53 -2.51 -4.76
N PRO A 82 15.89 -2.49 -4.78
CA PRO A 82 16.61 -2.60 -6.04
C PRO A 82 16.32 -3.93 -6.73
N LYS A 83 16.50 -3.94 -8.06
CA LYS A 83 16.34 -5.17 -8.86
C LYS A 83 17.19 -6.30 -8.29
N ASP A 84 16.64 -7.51 -8.33
CA ASP A 84 17.28 -8.74 -7.84
C ASP A 84 17.51 -8.80 -6.32
N SER A 85 16.83 -7.96 -5.54
CA SER A 85 16.85 -8.01 -4.08
C SER A 85 16.29 -9.33 -3.56
N LYS A 86 16.90 -9.82 -2.47
CA LYS A 86 16.39 -10.97 -1.71
C LYS A 86 15.69 -10.45 -0.46
N LEU A 87 14.37 -10.59 -0.43
CA LEU A 87 13.50 -9.99 0.58
C LEU A 87 12.90 -11.06 1.49
N SER A 88 12.76 -10.74 2.76
CA SER A 88 12.15 -11.63 3.74
C SER A 88 11.62 -10.83 4.95
N TYR A 89 11.82 -11.31 6.17
CA TYR A 89 11.28 -10.72 7.39
C TYR A 89 11.64 -9.25 7.60
N ALA A 90 12.89 -8.86 7.36
CA ALA A 90 13.34 -7.48 7.58
C ALA A 90 12.59 -6.48 6.69
N TYR A 91 12.38 -6.83 5.42
CA TYR A 91 11.62 -6.03 4.48
C TYR A 91 10.14 -5.95 4.89
N ASN A 92 9.53 -7.08 5.21
CA ASN A 92 8.15 -7.15 5.65
C ASN A 92 7.94 -6.35 6.93
N TYR A 93 8.83 -6.48 7.90
CA TYR A 93 8.79 -5.70 9.14
C TYR A 93 8.90 -4.19 8.89
N ARG A 94 9.77 -3.77 7.98
CA ARG A 94 9.95 -2.36 7.62
C ARG A 94 8.67 -1.74 7.06
N PHE A 95 7.96 -2.47 6.22
CA PHE A 95 6.85 -1.94 5.44
C PHE A 95 5.45 -2.39 5.89
N GLU A 96 5.34 -3.19 6.94
CA GLU A 96 4.03 -3.70 7.40
C GLU A 96 3.06 -2.58 7.75
N SER A 97 3.52 -1.54 8.45
CA SER A 97 2.68 -0.38 8.79
C SER A 97 2.30 0.43 7.56
N THR A 98 3.14 0.44 6.53
CA THR A 98 2.84 1.09 5.24
C THR A 98 1.71 0.36 4.52
N VAL A 99 1.74 -0.97 4.46
CA VAL A 99 0.66 -1.78 3.86
C VAL A 99 -0.66 -1.48 4.57
N GLU A 100 -0.68 -1.57 5.89
CA GLU A 100 -1.88 -1.35 6.69
C GLU A 100 -2.44 0.06 6.50
N ARG A 101 -1.57 1.07 6.58
CA ARG A 101 -1.95 2.47 6.38
C ARG A 101 -2.53 2.73 5.00
N GLN A 102 -1.90 2.22 3.95
CA GLN A 102 -2.36 2.44 2.57
C GLN A 102 -3.70 1.76 2.29
N LEU A 103 -3.93 0.59 2.87
CA LEU A 103 -5.24 -0.07 2.79
C LEU A 103 -6.33 0.74 3.50
N LEU A 104 -6.05 1.24 4.70
CA LEU A 104 -6.96 2.11 5.44
C LEU A 104 -7.27 3.40 4.68
N TYR A 105 -6.23 4.09 4.21
CA TYR A 105 -6.38 5.35 3.49
C TYR A 105 -7.16 5.15 2.19
N GLY A 106 -6.87 4.07 1.46
CA GLY A 106 -7.60 3.73 0.23
C GLY A 106 -9.09 3.52 0.50
N GLY A 107 -9.43 2.79 1.54
CA GLY A 107 -10.82 2.55 1.94
C GLY A 107 -11.56 3.82 2.35
N LEU A 108 -10.95 4.64 3.21
CA LEU A 108 -11.56 5.88 3.69
C LEU A 108 -11.73 6.92 2.56
N ARG A 109 -10.74 7.05 1.70
CA ARG A 109 -10.79 7.98 0.55
C ARG A 109 -11.79 7.53 -0.49
N LEU A 110 -11.90 6.22 -0.75
CA LEU A 110 -12.94 5.67 -1.60
C LEU A 110 -14.34 5.94 -1.03
N ALA A 111 -14.53 5.74 0.27
CA ALA A 111 -15.80 6.04 0.94
C ALA A 111 -16.18 7.51 0.78
N LYS A 112 -15.22 8.43 0.91
CA LYS A 112 -15.47 9.85 0.67
C LYS A 112 -15.95 10.12 -0.76
N VAL A 113 -15.25 9.57 -1.76
CA VAL A 113 -15.62 9.76 -3.18
C VAL A 113 -17.03 9.23 -3.44
N LEU A 114 -17.35 8.04 -2.94
CA LEU A 114 -18.68 7.45 -3.10
C LEU A 114 -19.77 8.29 -2.43
N ASN A 115 -19.51 8.80 -1.23
CA ASN A 115 -20.45 9.68 -0.53
C ASN A 115 -20.65 11.01 -1.25
N ASP A 116 -19.60 11.57 -1.82
CA ASP A 116 -19.69 12.83 -2.59
C ASP A 116 -20.49 12.65 -3.90
N VAL A 117 -20.43 11.45 -4.51
CA VAL A 117 -21.11 11.15 -5.77
C VAL A 117 -22.57 10.68 -5.53
N PHE A 118 -22.81 9.85 -4.54
CA PHE A 118 -24.10 9.18 -4.30
C PHE A 118 -24.83 9.60 -3.02
N GLY A 119 -24.15 10.28 -2.13
CA GLY A 119 -24.73 10.78 -0.87
C GLY A 119 -25.49 12.14 -1.02
#